data_9864029447b13749bf9f34c87a9937d6
#
_entry.id   9864029447b13749bf9f34c87a9937d6
#
_cell.length_a   1.000
_cell.length_b   1.000
_cell.length_c   1.000
_cell.angle_alpha   90.00
_cell.angle_beta   90.00
_cell.angle_gamma   90.00
#
_symmetry.space_group_name_H-M   'P 1'
#
loop_
_entity.id
_entity.type
_entity.pdbx_description
1 polymer ?
#
loop_
_entity_poly.entity_id
_entity_poly.type
_entity_poly.pdbx_seq_one_letter_code
_entity_poly.pdbx_strand_id
1 'polypeptide(L)'
;MFRKIWPALGTAALLAAALPTTAAHAAEPQREPVILVHGWAGSGADMTAMRDAFAAAGYPAYTVDLPGQNNIVNAGTIAAVVSSVRAQTGAAKVNLVGHSMGGLSTRWYIKYLGGAETVRSYVSMGSPQYGYLPACLLGEQDGGQMCPFSGFLRDLNAGDDTPGALPYTTIRSTKDTADVTRLDGGACFHEIAGVEHPDEPRSPDFIAAALTAVGGTCPGTFVTLPAT
;
A
#
# COMPACT_ATOMS: atom_id res chain seq x y z
N MET A 1 -66.65 50.67 -56.18
CA MET A 1 -65.27 50.22 -56.28
C MET A 1 -64.77 49.88 -54.83
N PHE A 2 -64.81 48.61 -54.45
CA PHE A 2 -64.33 48.20 -53.13
C PHE A 2 -63.05 47.41 -53.30
N ARG A 3 -61.93 47.95 -52.76
CA ARG A 3 -60.61 47.29 -52.75
C ARG A 3 -60.60 46.42 -51.48
N LYS A 4 -60.48 45.11 -51.61
CA LYS A 4 -60.20 44.17 -50.55
C LYS A 4 -58.73 44.17 -50.23
N ILE A 5 -58.42 44.47 -48.99
CA ILE A 5 -57.06 44.38 -48.38
C ILE A 5 -56.96 43.00 -47.66
N TRP A 6 -55.99 42.17 -48.08
CA TRP A 6 -55.66 40.92 -47.41
C TRP A 6 -54.53 41.17 -46.38
N PRO A 7 -54.61 40.63 -45.19
CA PRO A 7 -53.47 40.70 -44.24
C PRO A 7 -52.48 39.59 -44.59
N ALA A 8 -51.20 39.97 -44.65
CA ALA A 8 -50.08 39.04 -44.78
C ALA A 8 -49.81 38.38 -43.43
N LEU A 9 -49.94 37.06 -43.36
CA LEU A 9 -49.48 36.24 -42.25
C LEU A 9 -47.94 36.11 -42.29
N GLY A 10 -47.25 36.77 -41.35
CA GLY A 10 -45.83 36.60 -41.10
C GLY A 10 -45.56 35.33 -40.29
N THR A 11 -44.92 34.34 -40.90
CA THR A 11 -44.38 33.15 -40.21
C THR A 11 -43.13 33.52 -39.46
N ALA A 12 -43.21 33.57 -38.13
CA ALA A 12 -42.04 33.69 -37.29
C ALA A 12 -41.34 32.30 -37.16
N ALA A 13 -40.17 32.18 -37.75
CA ALA A 13 -39.31 31.01 -37.57
C ALA A 13 -38.60 31.09 -36.22
N LEU A 14 -38.95 30.19 -35.28
CA LEU A 14 -38.23 30.00 -34.04
C LEU A 14 -36.93 29.23 -34.35
N LEU A 15 -35.78 29.90 -34.29
CA LEU A 15 -34.47 29.25 -34.23
C LEU A 15 -34.27 28.68 -32.82
N ALA A 16 -34.39 27.36 -32.68
CA ALA A 16 -33.98 26.64 -31.48
C ALA A 16 -32.44 26.56 -31.48
N ALA A 17 -31.77 27.35 -30.63
CA ALA A 17 -30.35 27.23 -30.37
C ALA A 17 -30.09 25.95 -29.55
N ALA A 18 -29.53 24.93 -30.18
CA ALA A 18 -29.01 23.75 -29.46
C ALA A 18 -27.80 24.13 -28.66
N LEU A 19 -27.90 24.14 -27.33
CA LEU A 19 -26.76 24.27 -26.41
C LEU A 19 -25.91 22.99 -26.51
N PRO A 20 -24.59 23.10 -26.65
CA PRO A 20 -23.73 21.93 -26.60
C PRO A 20 -23.81 21.30 -25.19
N THR A 21 -24.34 20.10 -25.09
CA THR A 21 -24.22 19.26 -23.89
C THR A 21 -22.75 18.81 -23.81
N THR A 22 -21.97 19.48 -22.97
CA THR A 22 -20.67 18.95 -22.53
C THR A 22 -20.96 17.66 -21.75
N ALA A 23 -20.68 16.50 -22.36
CA ALA A 23 -20.67 15.25 -21.64
C ALA A 23 -19.64 15.38 -20.49
N ALA A 24 -20.13 15.42 -19.25
CA ALA A 24 -19.26 15.31 -18.10
C ALA A 24 -18.54 13.96 -18.22
N HIS A 25 -17.24 13.98 -18.52
CA HIS A 25 -16.41 12.79 -18.39
C HIS A 25 -16.54 12.35 -16.93
N ALA A 26 -17.16 11.20 -16.68
CA ALA A 26 -17.08 10.56 -15.38
C ALA A 26 -15.58 10.37 -15.07
N ALA A 27 -15.09 11.03 -14.04
CA ALA A 27 -13.71 10.83 -13.59
C ALA A 27 -13.52 9.33 -13.36
N GLU A 28 -12.50 8.74 -14.00
CA GLU A 28 -12.11 7.36 -13.72
C GLU A 28 -11.98 7.19 -12.19
N PRO A 29 -12.49 6.09 -11.60
CA PRO A 29 -12.38 5.89 -10.17
C PRO A 29 -10.91 5.93 -9.77
N GLN A 30 -10.55 6.92 -8.95
CA GLN A 30 -9.19 7.12 -8.50
C GLN A 30 -8.72 5.88 -7.74
N ARG A 31 -7.58 5.31 -8.11
CA ARG A 31 -6.97 4.16 -7.41
C ARG A 31 -6.68 4.53 -5.97
N GLU A 32 -6.88 3.58 -5.05
CA GLU A 32 -6.58 3.79 -3.63
C GLU A 32 -5.09 4.10 -3.44
N PRO A 33 -4.74 5.08 -2.58
CA PRO A 33 -3.36 5.49 -2.37
C PRO A 33 -2.46 4.35 -1.90
N VAL A 34 -1.17 4.43 -2.26
CA VAL A 34 -0.12 3.54 -1.79
C VAL A 34 0.84 4.32 -0.90
N ILE A 35 1.10 3.82 0.30
CA ILE A 35 2.06 4.37 1.24
C ILE A 35 3.21 3.37 1.38
N LEU A 36 4.43 3.85 1.13
CA LEU A 36 5.65 3.07 1.08
C LEU A 36 6.52 3.36 2.31
N VAL A 37 6.90 2.32 3.03
CA VAL A 37 7.58 2.40 4.32
C VAL A 37 8.95 1.75 4.23
N HIS A 38 10.00 2.53 4.47
CA HIS A 38 11.40 2.07 4.41
C HIS A 38 11.80 1.16 5.58
N GLY A 39 12.96 0.54 5.48
CA GLY A 39 13.54 -0.34 6.47
C GLY A 39 14.40 0.34 7.53
N TRP A 40 15.13 -0.47 8.28
CA TRP A 40 16.07 -0.06 9.33
C TRP A 40 17.14 0.90 8.78
N ALA A 41 17.41 1.97 9.52
CA ALA A 41 18.37 3.04 9.17
C ALA A 41 18.16 3.69 7.78
N GLY A 42 17.01 3.46 7.13
CA GLY A 42 16.66 4.05 5.85
C GLY A 42 15.89 5.37 5.97
N SER A 43 15.36 5.79 4.83
CA SER A 43 14.52 6.98 4.66
C SER A 43 13.47 6.77 3.57
N GLY A 44 12.52 7.67 3.43
CA GLY A 44 11.56 7.66 2.32
C GLY A 44 12.22 7.71 0.94
N ALA A 45 13.45 8.24 0.83
CA ALA A 45 14.21 8.28 -0.41
C ALA A 45 14.55 6.88 -0.96
N ASP A 46 14.74 5.89 -0.08
CA ASP A 46 15.04 4.51 -0.49
C ASP A 46 13.87 3.86 -1.23
N MET A 47 12.66 4.37 -1.03
CA MET A 47 11.43 3.89 -1.67
C MET A 47 11.07 4.65 -2.95
N THR A 48 11.91 5.59 -3.40
CA THR A 48 11.59 6.49 -4.53
C THR A 48 11.30 5.74 -5.83
N ALA A 49 12.12 4.75 -6.20
CA ALA A 49 11.92 4.00 -7.44
C ALA A 49 10.56 3.28 -7.46
N MET A 50 10.20 2.67 -6.34
CA MET A 50 8.90 2.01 -6.18
C MET A 50 7.75 3.00 -6.17
N ARG A 51 7.88 4.14 -5.47
CA ARG A 51 6.89 5.22 -5.50
C ARG A 51 6.61 5.69 -6.93
N ASP A 52 7.66 5.93 -7.69
CA ASP A 52 7.55 6.44 -9.07
C ASP A 52 6.89 5.40 -9.99
N ALA A 53 7.17 4.12 -9.78
CA ALA A 53 6.51 3.04 -10.50
C ALA A 53 5.01 2.94 -10.16
N PHE A 54 4.63 3.06 -8.90
CA PHE A 54 3.21 3.12 -8.50
C PHE A 54 2.52 4.36 -9.08
N ALA A 55 3.18 5.53 -9.04
CA ALA A 55 2.65 6.75 -9.65
C ALA A 55 2.45 6.60 -11.17
N ALA A 56 3.41 6.00 -11.88
CA ALA A 56 3.30 5.69 -13.30
C ALA A 56 2.16 4.70 -13.61
N ALA A 57 1.84 3.82 -12.67
CA ALA A 57 0.70 2.90 -12.75
C ALA A 57 -0.64 3.55 -12.34
N GLY A 58 -0.66 4.87 -12.04
CA GLY A 58 -1.87 5.64 -11.74
C GLY A 58 -2.33 5.56 -10.28
N TYR A 59 -1.48 5.15 -9.36
CA TYR A 59 -1.75 5.22 -7.92
C TYR A 59 -1.22 6.53 -7.33
N PRO A 60 -1.98 7.26 -6.50
CA PRO A 60 -1.39 8.25 -5.61
C PRO A 60 -0.40 7.55 -4.67
N ALA A 61 0.89 7.87 -4.77
CA ALA A 61 1.95 7.15 -4.06
C ALA A 61 2.76 8.09 -3.15
N TYR A 62 2.97 7.65 -1.90
CA TYR A 62 3.60 8.42 -0.83
C TYR A 62 4.69 7.60 -0.17
N THR A 63 5.74 8.26 0.29
CA THR A 63 6.76 7.65 1.14
C THR A 63 6.65 8.17 2.57
N VAL A 64 7.09 7.39 3.54
CA VAL A 64 7.12 7.78 4.96
C VAL A 64 8.56 7.88 5.41
N ASP A 65 8.92 8.94 6.14
CA ASP A 65 10.14 8.99 6.93
C ASP A 65 9.82 8.55 8.37
N LEU A 66 10.40 7.44 8.79
CA LEU A 66 10.22 6.89 10.13
C LEU A 66 11.12 7.64 11.12
N PRO A 67 10.65 7.95 12.36
CA PRO A 67 11.41 8.74 13.32
C PRO A 67 12.59 7.99 13.96
N GLY A 68 12.69 6.68 13.76
CA GLY A 68 13.76 5.86 14.35
C GLY A 68 13.60 4.37 14.08
N GLN A 69 14.15 3.55 14.95
CA GLN A 69 14.21 2.10 14.76
C GLN A 69 13.26 1.32 15.67
N ASN A 70 12.37 2.00 16.39
CA ASN A 70 11.35 1.38 17.24
C ASN A 70 10.07 1.16 16.42
N ASN A 71 9.71 -0.09 16.19
CA ASN A 71 8.57 -0.48 15.35
C ASN A 71 7.22 0.04 15.90
N ILE A 72 7.04 0.09 17.20
CA ILE A 72 5.80 0.56 17.82
C ILE A 72 5.64 2.07 17.61
N VAL A 73 6.72 2.84 17.80
CA VAL A 73 6.73 4.28 17.53
C VAL A 73 6.51 4.55 16.03
N ASN A 74 7.18 3.79 15.17
CA ASN A 74 7.04 3.86 13.73
C ASN A 74 5.60 3.56 13.27
N ALA A 75 4.94 2.57 13.87
CA ALA A 75 3.53 2.26 13.61
C ALA A 75 2.60 3.44 13.93
N GLY A 76 2.88 4.21 14.98
CA GLY A 76 2.17 5.45 15.29
C GLY A 76 2.35 6.52 14.20
N THR A 77 3.57 6.66 13.67
CA THR A 77 3.83 7.56 12.53
C THR A 77 3.10 7.10 11.27
N ILE A 78 3.10 5.79 10.98
CA ILE A 78 2.35 5.22 9.87
C ILE A 78 0.86 5.51 10.01
N ALA A 79 0.28 5.34 11.20
CA ALA A 79 -1.13 5.66 11.48
C ALA A 79 -1.46 7.13 11.16
N ALA A 80 -0.60 8.06 11.57
CA ALA A 80 -0.77 9.49 11.28
C ALA A 80 -0.70 9.78 9.78
N VAL A 81 0.26 9.18 9.05
CA VAL A 81 0.38 9.33 7.60
C VAL A 81 -0.83 8.75 6.87
N VAL A 82 -1.31 7.56 7.26
CA VAL A 82 -2.53 6.95 6.70
C VAL A 82 -3.73 7.87 6.89
N SER A 83 -3.92 8.43 8.09
CA SER A 83 -4.99 9.38 8.37
C SER A 83 -4.90 10.62 7.48
N SER A 84 -3.70 11.20 7.35
CA SER A 84 -3.45 12.38 6.52
C SER A 84 -3.71 12.10 5.03
N VAL A 85 -3.19 11.00 4.49
CA VAL A 85 -3.38 10.62 3.07
C VAL A 85 -4.84 10.38 2.76
N ARG A 86 -5.56 9.69 3.64
CA ARG A 86 -7.02 9.47 3.48
C ARG A 86 -7.79 10.78 3.49
N ALA A 87 -7.46 11.70 4.39
CA ALA A 87 -8.10 13.02 4.43
C ALA A 87 -7.82 13.85 3.17
N GLN A 88 -6.60 13.80 2.63
CA GLN A 88 -6.20 14.55 1.44
C GLN A 88 -6.82 13.99 0.15
N THR A 89 -6.97 12.67 0.07
CA THR A 89 -7.42 11.99 -1.17
C THR A 89 -8.91 11.64 -1.15
N GLY A 90 -9.55 11.69 0.01
CA GLY A 90 -10.92 11.18 0.18
C GLY A 90 -11.03 9.65 0.14
N ALA A 91 -9.91 8.94 0.06
CA ALA A 91 -9.91 7.48 -0.02
C ALA A 91 -10.39 6.84 1.29
N ALA A 92 -11.25 5.84 1.18
CA ALA A 92 -11.71 5.07 2.33
C ALA A 92 -10.59 4.20 2.93
N LYS A 93 -9.71 3.67 2.07
CA LYS A 93 -8.60 2.80 2.44
C LYS A 93 -7.32 3.18 1.70
N VAL A 94 -6.18 2.69 2.18
CA VAL A 94 -4.86 2.82 1.54
C VAL A 94 -4.21 1.46 1.39
N ASN A 95 -3.28 1.34 0.45
CA ASN A 95 -2.40 0.19 0.34
C ASN A 95 -1.10 0.49 1.09
N LEU A 96 -0.54 -0.49 1.79
CA LEU A 96 0.71 -0.35 2.51
C LEU A 96 1.76 -1.31 1.95
N VAL A 97 2.93 -0.76 1.62
CA VAL A 97 4.09 -1.53 1.13
C VAL A 97 5.27 -1.23 2.04
N GLY A 98 5.74 -2.23 2.78
CA GLY A 98 6.85 -2.08 3.73
C GLY A 98 8.07 -2.89 3.33
N HIS A 99 9.25 -2.28 3.39
CA HIS A 99 10.52 -2.95 3.22
C HIS A 99 11.18 -3.25 4.57
N SER A 100 11.69 -4.47 4.73
CA SER A 100 12.48 -4.85 5.91
C SER A 100 11.72 -4.57 7.24
N MET A 101 12.33 -3.86 8.18
CA MET A 101 11.72 -3.37 9.40
C MET A 101 10.38 -2.64 9.16
N GLY A 102 10.28 -1.90 8.06
CA GLY A 102 9.06 -1.16 7.71
C GLY A 102 7.83 -2.06 7.56
N GLY A 103 7.98 -3.29 7.09
CA GLY A 103 6.90 -4.27 7.06
C GLY A 103 6.41 -4.66 8.45
N LEU A 104 7.32 -4.82 9.42
CA LEU A 104 6.94 -5.11 10.81
C LEU A 104 6.18 -3.96 11.46
N SER A 105 6.68 -2.73 11.30
CA SER A 105 6.02 -1.51 11.79
C SER A 105 4.62 -1.36 11.18
N THR A 106 4.48 -1.64 9.89
CA THR A 106 3.20 -1.62 9.18
C THR A 106 2.24 -2.68 9.69
N ARG A 107 2.72 -3.92 9.93
CA ARG A 107 1.87 -5.00 10.45
C ARG A 107 1.44 -4.72 11.90
N TRP A 108 2.30 -4.08 12.71
CA TRP A 108 1.89 -3.59 14.04
C TRP A 108 0.76 -2.57 13.97
N TYR A 109 0.86 -1.61 13.03
CA TYR A 109 -0.22 -0.65 12.79
C TYR A 109 -1.54 -1.36 12.44
N ILE A 110 -1.48 -2.34 11.53
CA ILE A 110 -2.68 -3.09 11.11
C ILE A 110 -3.30 -3.81 12.31
N LYS A 111 -2.48 -4.47 13.13
CA LYS A 111 -2.96 -5.33 14.19
C LYS A 111 -3.47 -4.56 15.42
N TYR A 112 -2.80 -3.47 15.79
CA TYR A 112 -3.02 -2.83 17.09
C TYR A 112 -3.52 -1.38 17.03
N LEU A 113 -3.40 -0.71 15.89
CA LEU A 113 -3.71 0.73 15.79
C LEU A 113 -4.85 1.03 14.80
N GLY A 114 -5.73 0.06 14.55
CA GLY A 114 -6.92 0.24 13.70
C GLY A 114 -6.66 0.14 12.20
N GLY A 115 -5.48 -0.35 11.80
CA GLY A 115 -5.13 -0.51 10.39
C GLY A 115 -6.01 -1.51 9.65
N ALA A 116 -6.55 -2.53 10.32
CA ALA A 116 -7.43 -3.53 9.70
C ALA A 116 -8.66 -2.91 9.01
N GLU A 117 -9.15 -1.77 9.50
CA GLU A 117 -10.29 -1.06 8.93
C GLU A 117 -9.92 -0.09 7.81
N THR A 118 -8.67 0.39 7.80
CA THR A 118 -8.21 1.49 6.94
C THR A 118 -7.23 1.06 5.85
N VAL A 119 -6.75 -0.18 5.92
CA VAL A 119 -5.83 -0.76 4.93
C VAL A 119 -6.60 -1.63 3.94
N ARG A 120 -6.30 -1.45 2.67
CA ARG A 120 -6.84 -2.26 1.57
C ARG A 120 -6.04 -3.51 1.33
N SER A 121 -4.70 -3.37 1.33
CA SER A 121 -3.76 -4.48 1.17
C SER A 121 -2.45 -4.19 1.90
N TYR A 122 -1.82 -5.26 2.38
CA TYR A 122 -0.49 -5.23 2.97
C TYR A 122 0.48 -5.99 2.07
N VAL A 123 1.60 -5.37 1.74
CA VAL A 123 2.73 -5.99 1.04
C VAL A 123 3.99 -5.75 1.86
N SER A 124 4.76 -6.78 2.14
CA SER A 124 6.10 -6.65 2.72
C SER A 124 7.16 -7.27 1.82
N MET A 125 8.35 -6.66 1.84
CA MET A 125 9.51 -7.09 1.08
C MET A 125 10.67 -7.29 2.05
N GLY A 126 11.30 -8.46 2.08
CA GLY A 126 12.44 -8.76 2.93
C GLY A 126 12.20 -8.53 4.43
N SER A 127 10.95 -8.54 4.89
CA SER A 127 10.63 -8.25 6.28
C SER A 127 10.83 -9.50 7.14
N PRO A 128 11.63 -9.43 8.23
CA PRO A 128 11.88 -10.58 9.12
C PRO A 128 10.66 -10.81 10.03
N GLN A 129 9.60 -11.42 9.48
CA GLN A 129 8.29 -11.54 10.14
C GLN A 129 8.36 -12.26 11.50
N TYR A 130 9.27 -13.23 11.65
CA TYR A 130 9.49 -13.96 12.90
C TYR A 130 10.87 -13.71 13.49
N GLY A 131 11.58 -12.71 12.97
CA GLY A 131 12.80 -12.19 13.53
C GLY A 131 14.04 -12.33 12.69
N TYR A 132 15.08 -11.62 13.14
CA TYR A 132 16.43 -11.60 12.57
C TYR A 132 17.41 -11.73 13.71
N LEU A 133 18.12 -12.85 13.80
CA LEU A 133 18.93 -13.19 14.95
C LEU A 133 20.03 -12.15 15.29
N PRO A 134 20.72 -11.54 14.32
CA PRO A 134 21.70 -10.49 14.61
C PRO A 134 21.11 -9.26 15.33
N ALA A 135 19.82 -8.99 15.18
CA ALA A 135 19.17 -7.89 15.87
C ALA A 135 19.13 -8.06 17.39
N CYS A 136 19.36 -9.28 17.91
CA CYS A 136 19.46 -9.53 19.36
C CYS A 136 20.68 -8.85 20.01
N LEU A 137 21.62 -8.37 19.23
CA LEU A 137 22.78 -7.59 19.71
C LEU A 137 22.48 -6.09 19.81
N LEU A 138 21.32 -5.64 19.35
CA LEU A 138 20.92 -4.24 19.33
C LEU A 138 20.03 -3.91 20.54
N GLY A 139 20.06 -2.65 20.95
CA GLY A 139 19.09 -2.12 21.91
C GLY A 139 17.67 -2.11 21.29
N GLU A 140 16.65 -2.20 22.13
CA GLU A 140 15.26 -2.23 21.66
C GLU A 140 14.89 -1.02 20.80
N GLN A 141 15.44 0.16 21.12
CA GLN A 141 15.23 1.41 20.39
C GLN A 141 16.03 1.50 19.07
N ASP A 142 17.03 0.62 18.91
CA ASP A 142 17.99 0.64 17.80
C ASP A 142 17.74 -0.49 16.77
N GLY A 143 16.62 -1.20 16.90
CA GLY A 143 16.25 -2.31 16.03
C GLY A 143 16.19 -3.67 16.72
N GLY A 144 16.51 -3.74 18.02
CA GLY A 144 16.43 -4.98 18.82
C GLY A 144 15.05 -5.60 18.88
N GLN A 145 14.00 -4.87 18.55
CA GLN A 145 12.64 -5.41 18.39
C GLN A 145 12.56 -6.48 17.27
N MET A 146 13.48 -6.49 16.30
CA MET A 146 13.57 -7.54 15.28
C MET A 146 14.22 -8.84 15.79
N CYS A 147 14.74 -8.87 17.01
CA CYS A 147 15.24 -10.12 17.64
C CYS A 147 14.09 -11.12 17.78
N PRO A 148 14.25 -12.40 17.37
CA PRO A 148 13.20 -13.43 17.47
C PRO A 148 12.64 -13.61 18.88
N PHE A 149 13.43 -13.26 19.92
CA PHE A 149 13.06 -13.40 21.33
C PHE A 149 12.49 -12.10 21.92
N SER A 150 12.29 -11.06 21.13
CA SER A 150 11.76 -9.79 21.60
C SER A 150 10.30 -9.90 22.03
N GLY A 151 9.89 -9.08 23.00
CA GLY A 151 8.49 -8.93 23.37
C GLY A 151 7.64 -8.44 22.20
N PHE A 152 8.21 -7.55 21.38
CA PHE A 152 7.55 -7.01 20.18
C PHE A 152 7.13 -8.12 19.20
N LEU A 153 8.05 -9.00 18.78
CA LEU A 153 7.72 -10.07 17.83
C LEU A 153 6.81 -11.14 18.43
N ARG A 154 6.98 -11.46 19.70
CA ARG A 154 6.05 -12.34 20.42
C ARG A 154 4.62 -11.80 20.33
N ASP A 155 4.42 -10.53 20.62
CA ASP A 155 3.10 -9.90 20.62
C ASP A 155 2.56 -9.72 19.19
N LEU A 156 3.42 -9.32 18.23
CA LEU A 156 3.04 -9.18 16.82
C LEU A 156 2.56 -10.49 16.22
N ASN A 157 3.18 -11.62 16.57
CA ASN A 157 2.89 -12.95 16.05
C ASN A 157 1.89 -13.75 16.92
N ALA A 158 1.44 -13.20 18.07
CA ALA A 158 0.47 -13.89 18.91
C ALA A 158 -0.90 -14.00 18.22
N GLY A 159 -1.47 -15.20 18.20
CA GLY A 159 -2.77 -15.47 17.58
C GLY A 159 -2.73 -15.32 16.06
N ASP A 160 -3.72 -14.64 15.48
CA ASP A 160 -3.77 -14.36 14.03
C ASP A 160 -2.69 -13.34 13.65
N ASP A 161 -1.74 -13.74 12.82
CA ASP A 161 -0.66 -12.89 12.32
C ASP A 161 -1.02 -12.14 11.02
N THR A 162 -2.20 -12.44 10.45
CA THR A 162 -2.81 -11.78 9.29
C THR A 162 -4.20 -11.22 9.60
N PRO A 163 -4.35 -10.39 10.65
CA PRO A 163 -5.67 -9.98 11.14
C PRO A 163 -6.45 -9.13 10.14
N GLY A 164 -7.77 -9.28 10.17
CA GLY A 164 -8.69 -8.54 9.31
C GLY A 164 -8.96 -9.22 7.97
N ALA A 165 -9.80 -8.56 7.16
CA ALA A 165 -10.23 -9.10 5.86
C ALA A 165 -9.43 -8.49 4.68
N LEU A 166 -8.19 -8.08 4.91
CA LEU A 166 -7.32 -7.54 3.85
C LEU A 166 -6.33 -8.61 3.34
N PRO A 167 -5.97 -8.60 2.06
CA PRO A 167 -4.94 -9.48 1.55
C PRO A 167 -3.55 -9.10 2.08
N TYR A 168 -2.80 -10.11 2.48
CA TYR A 168 -1.40 -10.03 2.87
C TYR A 168 -0.53 -10.65 1.78
N THR A 169 0.58 -10.00 1.45
CA THR A 169 1.61 -10.52 0.55
C THR A 169 2.98 -10.31 1.15
N THR A 170 3.78 -11.36 1.19
CA THR A 170 5.20 -11.28 1.58
C THR A 170 6.06 -11.66 0.40
N ILE A 171 7.07 -10.82 0.11
CA ILE A 171 8.02 -11.02 -0.98
C ILE A 171 9.41 -11.10 -0.37
N ARG A 172 10.22 -12.06 -0.81
CA ARG A 172 11.63 -12.18 -0.39
C ARG A 172 12.56 -12.41 -1.56
N SER A 173 13.82 -12.06 -1.37
CA SER A 173 14.89 -12.53 -2.25
C SER A 173 15.46 -13.85 -1.75
N THR A 174 15.94 -14.70 -2.67
CA THR A 174 16.75 -15.89 -2.30
C THR A 174 18.09 -15.53 -1.66
N LYS A 175 18.54 -14.27 -1.78
CA LYS A 175 19.73 -13.72 -1.13
C LYS A 175 19.46 -13.08 0.23
N ASP A 176 18.18 -12.91 0.57
CA ASP A 176 17.84 -12.32 1.85
C ASP A 176 18.23 -13.25 3.00
N THR A 177 18.98 -12.69 3.95
CA THR A 177 19.47 -13.41 5.14
C THR A 177 18.48 -13.43 6.29
N ALA A 178 17.35 -12.72 6.17
CA ALA A 178 16.25 -12.84 7.12
C ALA A 178 15.58 -14.19 6.93
N ASP A 179 15.75 -15.10 7.89
CA ASP A 179 15.39 -16.51 7.75
C ASP A 179 13.90 -16.75 7.45
N VAL A 180 13.01 -15.93 8.00
CA VAL A 180 11.57 -16.12 7.87
C VAL A 180 10.87 -14.81 7.50
N THR A 181 10.67 -14.61 6.20
CA THR A 181 9.89 -13.50 5.66
C THR A 181 8.45 -13.89 5.34
N ARG A 182 8.14 -15.20 5.26
CA ARG A 182 6.81 -15.74 4.97
C ARG A 182 5.95 -15.75 6.24
N LEU A 183 4.72 -15.24 6.16
CA LEU A 183 3.72 -15.42 7.20
C LEU A 183 3.18 -16.87 7.20
N ASP A 184 2.77 -17.38 8.35
CA ASP A 184 2.41 -18.78 8.56
C ASP A 184 1.13 -19.22 7.83
N GLY A 185 0.26 -18.27 7.49
CA GLY A 185 -0.94 -18.57 6.74
C GLY A 185 -1.76 -17.33 6.44
N GLY A 186 -2.77 -17.45 5.57
CA GLY A 186 -3.61 -16.33 5.17
C GLY A 186 -2.91 -15.28 4.30
N ALA A 187 -1.72 -15.57 3.74
CA ALA A 187 -0.92 -14.64 2.96
C ALA A 187 -0.44 -15.25 1.64
N CYS A 188 -0.27 -14.41 0.64
CA CYS A 188 0.50 -14.74 -0.56
C CYS A 188 2.00 -14.66 -0.25
N PHE A 189 2.77 -15.65 -0.72
CA PHE A 189 4.22 -15.65 -0.64
C PHE A 189 4.84 -15.70 -2.03
N HIS A 190 5.80 -14.81 -2.29
CA HIS A 190 6.54 -14.76 -3.54
C HIS A 190 8.05 -14.68 -3.29
N GLU A 191 8.81 -15.53 -3.97
CA GLU A 191 10.26 -15.56 -3.89
C GLU A 191 10.88 -15.08 -5.21
N ILE A 192 11.84 -14.17 -5.12
CA ILE A 192 12.57 -13.57 -6.24
C ILE A 192 14.05 -13.91 -6.11
N ALA A 193 14.68 -14.35 -7.21
CA ALA A 193 16.06 -14.79 -7.18
C ALA A 193 17.04 -13.62 -7.25
N GLY A 194 18.11 -13.69 -6.44
CA GLY A 194 19.38 -13.01 -6.69
C GLY A 194 19.44 -11.50 -6.38
N VAL A 195 18.44 -10.91 -5.72
CA VAL A 195 18.42 -9.49 -5.34
C VAL A 195 19.00 -9.32 -3.93
N GLU A 196 19.93 -8.38 -3.74
CA GLU A 196 20.46 -8.03 -2.42
C GLU A 196 19.38 -7.27 -1.62
N HIS A 197 19.31 -7.50 -0.30
CA HIS A 197 18.29 -6.90 0.57
C HIS A 197 18.12 -5.36 0.41
N PRO A 198 19.20 -4.54 0.38
CA PRO A 198 19.03 -3.09 0.19
C PRO A 198 18.58 -2.69 -1.22
N ASP A 199 18.61 -3.61 -2.19
CA ASP A 199 18.22 -3.35 -3.57
C ASP A 199 16.77 -3.73 -3.86
N GLU A 200 16.09 -4.44 -2.96
CA GLU A 200 14.72 -4.88 -3.14
C GLU A 200 13.74 -3.75 -3.51
N PRO A 201 13.77 -2.55 -2.85
CA PRO A 201 12.84 -1.48 -3.18
C PRO A 201 13.02 -0.85 -4.57
N ARG A 202 14.18 -1.09 -5.22
CA ARG A 202 14.50 -0.57 -6.55
C ARG A 202 14.56 -1.66 -7.63
N SER A 203 14.47 -2.92 -7.24
CA SER A 203 14.45 -4.06 -8.16
C SER A 203 13.18 -4.06 -9.02
N PRO A 204 13.31 -4.14 -10.36
CA PRO A 204 12.15 -4.22 -11.24
C PRO A 204 11.22 -5.40 -10.90
N ASP A 205 11.77 -6.54 -10.49
CA ASP A 205 10.99 -7.73 -10.16
C ASP A 205 10.19 -7.54 -8.86
N PHE A 206 10.80 -6.92 -7.83
CA PHE A 206 10.09 -6.56 -6.59
C PHE A 206 9.01 -5.53 -6.84
N ILE A 207 9.28 -4.52 -7.67
CA ILE A 207 8.30 -3.49 -8.06
C ILE A 207 7.12 -4.14 -8.80
N ALA A 208 7.39 -5.03 -9.76
CA ALA A 208 6.35 -5.73 -10.52
C ALA A 208 5.48 -6.63 -9.61
N ALA A 209 6.11 -7.35 -8.68
CA ALA A 209 5.40 -8.18 -7.71
C ALA A 209 4.54 -7.34 -6.75
N ALA A 210 5.06 -6.22 -6.25
CA ALA A 210 4.30 -5.31 -5.39
C ALA A 210 3.12 -4.67 -6.11
N LEU A 211 3.29 -4.22 -7.36
CA LEU A 211 2.20 -3.72 -8.22
C LEU A 211 1.11 -4.77 -8.43
N THR A 212 1.51 -6.02 -8.70
CA THR A 212 0.59 -7.17 -8.88
C THR A 212 -0.21 -7.42 -7.61
N ALA A 213 0.45 -7.43 -6.44
CA ALA A 213 -0.18 -7.66 -5.14
C ALA A 213 -1.17 -6.54 -4.77
N VAL A 214 -0.76 -5.27 -4.93
CA VAL A 214 -1.63 -4.09 -4.70
C VAL A 214 -2.81 -4.09 -5.68
N GLY A 215 -2.62 -4.59 -6.90
CA GLY A 215 -3.67 -4.82 -7.89
C GLY A 215 -4.67 -5.93 -7.53
N GLY A 216 -4.47 -6.62 -6.41
CA GLY A 216 -5.37 -7.66 -5.88
C GLY A 216 -5.08 -9.08 -6.37
N THR A 217 -3.91 -9.31 -7.00
CA THR A 217 -3.51 -10.63 -7.48
C THR A 217 -2.29 -11.13 -6.69
N CYS A 218 -2.31 -12.39 -6.26
CA CYS A 218 -1.14 -13.02 -5.63
C CYS A 218 -0.04 -13.23 -6.70
N PRO A 219 1.14 -12.61 -6.56
CA PRO A 219 2.24 -12.81 -7.52
C PRO A 219 2.93 -14.17 -7.38
N GLY A 220 2.65 -14.91 -6.34
CA GLY A 220 3.29 -16.18 -6.00
C GLY A 220 2.30 -17.27 -5.62
N THR A 221 2.50 -17.86 -4.45
CA THR A 221 1.65 -18.95 -3.93
C THR A 221 0.95 -18.51 -2.65
N PHE A 222 -0.35 -18.77 -2.56
CA PHE A 222 -1.10 -18.52 -1.33
C PHE A 222 -0.79 -19.59 -0.29
N VAL A 223 -0.34 -19.12 0.89
CA VAL A 223 -0.07 -19.99 2.05
C VAL A 223 -1.37 -20.13 2.82
N THR A 224 -1.94 -21.34 2.79
CA THR A 224 -3.17 -21.63 3.54
C THR A 224 -2.90 -21.67 5.03
N LEU A 225 -3.89 -21.24 5.82
CA LEU A 225 -3.83 -21.43 7.26
C LEU A 225 -3.65 -22.92 7.57
N PRO A 226 -2.87 -23.29 8.62
CA PRO A 226 -2.82 -24.67 9.09
C PRO A 226 -4.24 -25.17 9.37
N ALA A 227 -4.54 -26.40 9.00
CA ALA A 227 -5.81 -27.02 9.38
C ALA A 227 -5.87 -27.09 10.92
N THR A 228 -6.84 -26.40 11.51
CA THR A 228 -7.12 -26.40 12.95
C THR A 228 -7.65 -27.73 13.42
#